data_e6e4701428a55112f1551488ebbf7567
#
_entry.id   e6e4701428a55112f1551488ebbf7567
#
_cell.length_a   1.000
_cell.length_b   1.000
_cell.length_c   1.000
_cell.angle_alpha   90.00
_cell.angle_beta   90.00
_cell.angle_gamma   90.00
#
_symmetry.space_group_name_H-M   'P 1'
#
loop_
_entity.id
_entity.type
_entity.pdbx_description
1 polymer ?
#
loop_
_entity_poly.entity_id
_entity_poly.type
_entity_poly.pdbx_seq_one_letter_code
_entity_poly.pdbx_strand_id
1 'polypeptide(L)'
;RGNKYTVLAKEGEIDLSNTDIIFLKDVTAYIYLKKRMETITITSNFGKYNSINFDTIFSKNVIIDYLDNNITGEYLDYSMKKNLIIISRNVVYKNLENILKADVIELNTTTKDTKIFMYNSTKKVNIKSIN
;
A
#
# COMPACT_ATOMS: atom_id res chain seq x y z
N ARG A 1 16.95 -0.51 -8.19
CA ARG A 1 18.05 -1.33 -8.08
C ARG A 1 18.09 -2.23 -6.89
N GLY A 2 17.76 -1.90 -5.75
CA GLY A 2 17.74 -2.82 -4.64
C GLY A 2 16.45 -3.60 -4.53
N ASN A 3 15.34 -2.94 -4.77
CA ASN A 3 14.03 -3.55 -4.58
C ASN A 3 13.45 -4.05 -5.89
N LYS A 4 12.65 -5.09 -5.80
CA LYS A 4 11.98 -5.67 -6.96
C LYS A 4 10.47 -5.51 -6.79
N TYR A 5 9.79 -5.03 -7.81
CA TYR A 5 8.36 -4.81 -7.79
C TYR A 5 7.67 -5.69 -8.84
N THR A 6 6.69 -6.46 -8.40
CA THR A 6 5.93 -7.36 -9.28
C THR A 6 4.44 -7.11 -9.05
N VAL A 7 3.69 -6.95 -10.12
CA VAL A 7 2.23 -6.78 -10.04
C VAL A 7 1.57 -7.89 -10.83
N LEU A 8 0.62 -8.55 -10.21
CA LEU A 8 -0.20 -9.61 -10.83
C LEU A 8 -1.66 -9.19 -10.72
N ALA A 9 -2.45 -9.54 -11.72
CA ALA A 9 -3.88 -9.26 -11.69
C ALA A 9 -4.62 -10.35 -12.44
N LYS A 10 -5.87 -10.55 -12.05
CA LYS A 10 -6.73 -11.51 -12.74
C LYS A 10 -7.15 -11.00 -14.11
N GLU A 11 -7.34 -9.68 -14.23
CA GLU A 11 -7.70 -9.03 -15.49
C GLU A 11 -6.94 -7.73 -15.62
N GLY A 12 -6.59 -7.38 -16.86
CA GLY A 12 -5.95 -6.10 -17.16
C GLY A 12 -6.52 -5.52 -18.44
N GLU A 13 -6.68 -4.20 -18.46
CA GLU A 13 -7.22 -3.50 -19.63
C GLU A 13 -6.46 -2.21 -19.85
N ILE A 14 -5.95 -2.01 -21.07
CA ILE A 14 -5.23 -0.79 -21.42
C ILE A 14 -6.22 0.36 -21.57
N ASP A 15 -5.88 1.51 -20.96
CA ASP A 15 -6.66 2.73 -21.10
C ASP A 15 -6.44 3.28 -22.52
N LEU A 16 -7.49 3.28 -23.34
CA LEU A 16 -7.36 3.73 -24.71
C LEU A 16 -7.07 5.22 -24.86
N SER A 17 -7.37 6.01 -23.83
CA SER A 17 -7.06 7.44 -23.84
C SER A 17 -5.62 7.73 -23.37
N ASN A 18 -4.98 6.77 -22.68
CA ASN A 18 -3.59 6.88 -22.25
C ASN A 18 -3.02 5.48 -22.13
N THR A 19 -2.36 5.03 -23.19
CA THR A 19 -1.89 3.64 -23.29
C THR A 19 -0.78 3.28 -22.31
N ASP A 20 -0.24 4.25 -21.55
CA ASP A 20 0.71 3.95 -20.49
C ASP A 20 0.01 3.40 -19.24
N ILE A 21 -1.30 3.54 -19.16
CA ILE A 21 -2.09 3.15 -18.01
C ILE A 21 -2.79 1.82 -18.27
N ILE A 22 -2.72 0.93 -17.29
CA ILE A 22 -3.40 -0.36 -17.34
C ILE A 22 -4.31 -0.45 -16.12
N PHE A 23 -5.60 -0.67 -16.36
CA PHE A 23 -6.56 -0.92 -15.27
C PHE A 23 -6.56 -2.40 -14.93
N LEU A 24 -6.51 -2.71 -13.64
CA LEU A 24 -6.35 -4.07 -13.14
C LEU A 24 -7.49 -4.46 -12.21
N LYS A 25 -7.83 -5.74 -12.20
CA LYS A 25 -8.80 -6.32 -11.27
C LYS A 25 -8.17 -7.47 -10.50
N ASP A 26 -8.54 -7.58 -9.24
CA ASP A 26 -8.04 -8.64 -8.34
C ASP A 26 -6.52 -8.62 -8.34
N VAL A 27 -5.98 -7.59 -7.75
CA VAL A 27 -4.56 -7.24 -7.85
C VAL A 27 -3.79 -7.79 -6.66
N THR A 28 -2.61 -8.33 -6.95
CA THR A 28 -1.63 -8.70 -5.93
C THR A 28 -0.29 -8.14 -6.37
N ALA A 29 0.34 -7.37 -5.49
CA ALA A 29 1.65 -6.79 -5.77
C ALA A 29 2.64 -7.20 -4.70
N TYR A 30 3.88 -7.40 -5.11
CA TYR A 30 4.98 -7.77 -4.21
C TYR A 30 6.09 -6.74 -4.34
N ILE A 31 6.51 -6.18 -3.23
CA ILE A 31 7.69 -5.32 -3.17
C ILE A 31 8.74 -6.08 -2.38
N TYR A 32 9.74 -6.61 -3.07
CA TYR A 32 10.82 -7.34 -2.43
C TYR A 32 11.90 -6.35 -1.98
N LEU A 33 12.17 -6.32 -0.67
CA LEU A 33 13.16 -5.44 -0.07
C LEU A 33 14.49 -6.20 0.00
N LYS A 34 15.34 -6.00 -0.99
CA LYS A 34 16.54 -6.79 -1.16
C LYS A 34 17.46 -6.76 0.05
N LYS A 35 17.67 -5.59 0.65
CA LYS A 35 18.57 -5.46 1.80
C LYS A 35 18.12 -6.26 3.01
N ARG A 36 16.83 -6.47 3.15
CA ARG A 36 16.25 -7.18 4.29
C ARG A 36 15.80 -8.58 3.96
N MET A 37 15.80 -8.91 2.67
CA MET A 37 15.29 -10.18 2.17
C MET A 37 13.86 -10.43 2.65
N GLU A 38 13.04 -9.38 2.61
CA GLU A 38 11.64 -9.40 3.05
C GLU A 38 10.73 -8.89 1.95
N THR A 39 9.48 -9.32 1.96
CA THR A 39 8.51 -8.92 0.94
C THR A 39 7.32 -8.22 1.58
N ILE A 40 6.94 -7.08 0.99
CA ILE A 40 5.67 -6.42 1.30
C ILE A 40 4.67 -6.91 0.27
N THR A 41 3.52 -7.42 0.72
CA THR A 41 2.46 -7.87 -0.17
C THR A 41 1.29 -6.91 -0.09
N ILE A 42 0.80 -6.45 -1.25
CA ILE A 42 -0.35 -5.55 -1.33
C ILE A 42 -1.41 -6.22 -2.19
N THR A 43 -2.64 -6.31 -1.67
CA THR A 43 -3.76 -6.82 -2.44
C THR A 43 -4.89 -5.80 -2.47
N SER A 44 -5.68 -5.82 -3.53
CA SER A 44 -6.85 -4.95 -3.66
C SER A 44 -7.79 -5.48 -4.72
N ASN A 45 -9.01 -4.93 -4.75
CA ASN A 45 -9.96 -5.31 -5.79
C ASN A 45 -9.57 -4.70 -7.14
N PHE A 46 -9.07 -3.46 -7.14
CA PHE A 46 -8.74 -2.74 -8.36
C PHE A 46 -7.36 -2.11 -8.27
N GLY A 47 -6.75 -1.92 -9.44
CA GLY A 47 -5.49 -1.24 -9.56
C GLY A 47 -5.43 -0.38 -10.82
N LYS A 48 -4.57 0.62 -10.77
CA LYS A 48 -4.26 1.48 -11.92
C LYS A 48 -2.75 1.55 -11.99
N TYR A 49 -2.17 0.93 -13.01
CA TYR A 49 -0.73 0.74 -13.13
C TYR A 49 -0.18 1.59 -14.26
N ASN A 50 0.87 2.35 -13.98
CA ASN A 50 1.57 3.13 -14.99
C ASN A 50 2.79 2.34 -15.46
N SER A 51 2.80 1.94 -16.73
CA SER A 51 3.85 1.08 -17.27
C SER A 51 5.17 1.83 -17.52
N ILE A 52 5.18 3.16 -17.42
CA ILE A 52 6.39 3.96 -17.64
C ILE A 52 7.18 4.11 -16.35
N ASN A 53 6.52 4.54 -15.27
CA ASN A 53 7.19 4.79 -13.99
C ASN A 53 6.85 3.76 -12.90
N PHE A 54 5.96 2.82 -13.21
CA PHE A 54 5.51 1.74 -12.32
C PHE A 54 4.68 2.21 -11.13
N ASP A 55 4.31 3.49 -11.09
CA ASP A 55 3.41 3.98 -10.04
C ASP A 55 2.10 3.23 -10.12
N THR A 56 1.57 2.84 -8.96
CA THR A 56 0.36 2.05 -8.91
C THR A 56 -0.59 2.61 -7.88
N ILE A 57 -1.86 2.71 -8.25
CA ILE A 57 -2.94 3.07 -7.33
C ILE A 57 -3.77 1.82 -7.12
N PHE A 58 -3.95 1.45 -5.84
CA PHE A 58 -4.78 0.31 -5.45
C PHE A 58 -6.03 0.86 -4.79
N SER A 59 -7.18 0.28 -5.10
CA SER A 59 -8.43 0.76 -4.53
C SER A 59 -9.38 -0.39 -4.21
N LYS A 60 -10.16 -0.19 -3.17
CA LYS A 60 -11.14 -1.11 -2.60
C LYS A 60 -10.50 -2.34 -1.97
N ASN A 61 -10.75 -2.50 -0.68
CA ASN A 61 -10.25 -3.63 0.11
C ASN A 61 -8.74 -3.76 -0.04
N VAL A 62 -8.04 -2.65 0.18
CA VAL A 62 -6.59 -2.65 0.10
C VAL A 62 -6.03 -3.25 1.38
N ILE A 63 -5.12 -4.21 1.22
CA ILE A 63 -4.47 -4.87 2.34
C ILE A 63 -2.97 -4.89 2.10
N ILE A 64 -2.22 -4.41 3.09
CA ILE A 64 -0.77 -4.51 3.10
C ILE A 64 -0.40 -5.53 4.16
N ASP A 65 0.37 -6.53 3.77
CA ASP A 65 0.94 -7.50 4.70
C ASP A 65 2.45 -7.41 4.67
N TYR A 66 3.06 -7.23 5.82
CA TYR A 66 4.50 -7.15 5.95
C TYR A 66 4.91 -7.69 7.30
N LEU A 67 5.55 -8.85 7.31
CA LEU A 67 5.90 -9.56 8.55
C LEU A 67 4.64 -9.73 9.40
N ASP A 68 4.66 -9.27 10.66
CA ASP A 68 3.52 -9.39 11.56
C ASP A 68 2.58 -8.19 11.50
N ASN A 69 2.79 -7.30 10.51
CA ASN A 69 1.99 -6.09 10.37
C ASN A 69 0.97 -6.26 9.25
N ASN A 70 -0.24 -5.78 9.52
CA ASN A 70 -1.34 -5.80 8.56
C ASN A 70 -1.97 -4.42 8.54
N ILE A 71 -2.03 -3.81 7.36
CA ILE A 71 -2.63 -2.48 7.22
C ILE A 71 -3.73 -2.58 6.16
N THR A 72 -4.93 -2.14 6.51
CA THR A 72 -6.05 -2.12 5.57
C THR A 72 -6.53 -0.71 5.34
N GLY A 73 -7.13 -0.47 4.17
CA GLY A 73 -7.69 0.82 3.82
C GLY A 73 -8.44 0.71 2.50
N GLU A 74 -8.91 1.85 1.99
CA GLU A 74 -9.69 1.87 0.76
C GLU A 74 -8.90 2.36 -0.45
N TYR A 75 -7.75 2.99 -0.22
CA TYR A 75 -6.99 3.63 -1.29
C TYR A 75 -5.51 3.61 -0.94
N LEU A 76 -4.68 3.21 -1.88
CA LEU A 76 -3.24 3.17 -1.68
C LEU A 76 -2.53 3.70 -2.93
N ASP A 77 -1.59 4.59 -2.71
CA ASP A 77 -0.73 5.15 -3.76
C ASP A 77 0.70 4.69 -3.52
N TYR A 78 1.26 3.93 -4.44
CA TYR A 78 2.65 3.49 -4.36
C TYR A 78 3.47 4.19 -5.43
N SER A 79 4.49 4.93 -5.02
CA SER A 79 5.47 5.54 -5.90
C SER A 79 6.78 4.77 -5.80
N MET A 80 7.13 4.06 -6.86
CA MET A 80 8.38 3.31 -6.89
C MET A 80 9.58 4.25 -6.84
N LYS A 81 9.51 5.36 -7.56
CA LYS A 81 10.60 6.34 -7.61
C LYS A 81 10.88 6.95 -6.24
N LYS A 82 9.84 7.22 -5.48
CA LYS A 82 9.98 7.83 -4.15
C LYS A 82 10.13 6.80 -3.04
N ASN A 83 9.97 5.51 -3.35
CA ASN A 83 9.97 4.42 -2.37
C ASN A 83 8.92 4.68 -1.29
N LEU A 84 7.74 5.12 -1.70
CA LEU A 84 6.73 5.60 -0.77
C LEU A 84 5.38 4.93 -1.02
N ILE A 85 4.81 4.40 0.07
CA ILE A 85 3.46 3.84 0.08
C ILE A 85 2.60 4.74 0.95
N ILE A 86 1.48 5.23 0.41
CA ILE A 86 0.54 6.04 1.16
C ILE A 86 -0.82 5.36 1.11
N ILE A 87 -1.30 4.88 2.25
CA ILE A 87 -2.62 4.27 2.34
C ILE A 87 -3.56 5.19 3.11
N SER A 88 -4.79 5.32 2.62
CA SER A 88 -5.75 6.26 3.17
C SER A 88 -7.16 5.70 3.12
N ARG A 89 -8.07 6.38 3.81
CA ARG A 89 -9.50 6.07 3.89
C ARG A 89 -9.75 4.80 4.70
N ASN A 90 -10.27 5.00 5.91
CA ASN A 90 -10.60 3.91 6.83
C ASN A 90 -9.40 3.01 7.11
N VAL A 91 -8.26 3.64 7.43
CA VAL A 91 -7.02 2.90 7.64
C VAL A 91 -7.02 2.25 9.02
N VAL A 92 -6.69 0.96 9.05
CA VAL A 92 -6.50 0.22 10.29
C VAL A 92 -5.17 -0.50 10.21
N TYR A 93 -4.31 -0.22 11.18
CA TYR A 93 -3.02 -0.89 11.31
C TYR A 93 -3.09 -1.87 12.47
N LYS A 94 -2.67 -3.10 12.23
CA LYS A 94 -2.62 -4.14 13.26
C LYS A 94 -1.26 -4.83 13.28
N ASN A 95 -0.79 -5.12 14.47
CA ASN A 95 0.30 -6.06 14.65
C ASN A 95 -0.10 -7.03 15.77
N LEU A 96 0.86 -7.80 16.28
CA LEU A 96 0.54 -8.83 17.26
C LEU A 96 -0.03 -8.27 18.57
N GLU A 97 0.24 -7.00 18.89
CA GLU A 97 -0.13 -6.42 20.17
C GLU A 97 -1.11 -5.25 20.08
N ASN A 98 -1.17 -4.56 18.95
CA ASN A 98 -1.88 -3.28 18.85
C ASN A 98 -2.80 -3.20 17.65
N ILE A 99 -3.85 -2.40 17.81
CA ILE A 99 -4.72 -1.96 16.70
C ILE A 99 -4.72 -0.44 16.73
N LEU A 100 -4.43 0.17 15.58
CA LEU A 100 -4.35 1.61 15.42
C LEU A 100 -5.22 2.02 14.25
N LYS A 101 -6.13 2.99 14.48
CA LYS A 101 -6.94 3.59 13.42
C LYS A 101 -6.37 4.95 13.06
N ALA A 102 -6.34 5.25 11.77
CA ALA A 102 -5.77 6.52 11.30
C ALA A 102 -6.47 6.95 10.02
N ASP A 103 -6.24 8.19 9.61
CA ASP A 103 -6.74 8.66 8.31
C ASP A 103 -5.77 8.31 7.19
N VAL A 104 -4.48 8.44 7.44
CA VAL A 104 -3.43 8.16 6.46
C VAL A 104 -2.22 7.55 7.16
N ILE A 105 -1.62 6.56 6.52
CA ILE A 105 -0.31 6.03 6.94
C ILE A 105 0.62 6.08 5.74
N GLU A 106 1.81 6.65 5.95
CA GLU A 106 2.89 6.65 4.96
C GLU A 106 3.99 5.70 5.41
N LEU A 107 4.43 4.87 4.47
CA LEU A 107 5.52 3.93 4.70
C LEU A 107 6.62 4.20 3.69
N ASN A 108 7.85 4.37 4.17
CA ASN A 108 9.01 4.49 3.30
C ASN A 108 9.64 3.11 3.17
N THR A 109 9.71 2.58 1.95
CA THR A 109 10.21 1.22 1.73
C THR A 109 11.72 1.11 1.87
N THR A 110 12.44 2.23 1.84
CA THR A 110 13.89 2.25 2.01
C THR A 110 14.28 2.34 3.48
N THR A 111 13.68 3.31 4.22
CA THR A 111 14.06 3.59 5.60
C THR A 111 13.17 2.86 6.62
N LYS A 112 12.02 2.35 6.20
CA LYS A 112 10.96 1.80 7.05
C LYS A 112 10.29 2.83 7.95
N ASP A 113 10.55 4.10 7.72
CA ASP A 113 9.86 5.13 8.50
C ASP A 113 8.36 5.06 8.24
N THR A 114 7.59 5.15 9.30
CA THR A 114 6.13 5.13 9.23
C THR A 114 5.60 6.42 9.80
N LYS A 115 4.77 7.12 9.04
CA LYS A 115 4.12 8.35 9.47
C LYS A 115 2.62 8.15 9.48
N ILE A 116 1.97 8.57 10.56
CA ILE A 116 0.55 8.39 10.77
C ILE A 116 -0.10 9.75 10.92
N PHE A 117 -1.14 10.01 10.11
CA PHE A 117 -1.80 11.31 10.09
C PHE A 117 -3.27 11.18 10.46
N MET A 118 -3.76 12.21 11.19
CA MET A 118 -5.18 12.39 11.50
C MET A 118 -5.57 13.76 10.97
N TYR A 119 -6.51 13.81 10.05
CA TYR A 119 -6.89 15.08 9.43
C TYR A 119 -7.69 15.98 10.36
N ASN A 120 -8.42 15.41 11.29
CA ASN A 120 -9.19 16.19 12.27
C ASN A 120 -8.34 16.36 13.52
N SER A 121 -7.93 17.61 13.81
CA SER A 121 -7.03 17.89 14.91
C SER A 121 -7.63 17.55 16.29
N THR A 122 -8.95 17.42 16.39
CA THR A 122 -9.59 17.02 17.64
C THR A 122 -9.57 15.52 17.86
N LYS A 123 -9.28 14.75 16.82
CA LYS A 123 -9.16 13.31 16.94
C LYS A 123 -7.80 12.93 17.48
N LYS A 124 -7.77 11.84 18.18
CA LYS A 124 -6.52 11.24 18.62
C LYS A 124 -6.35 9.90 17.93
N VAL A 125 -5.10 9.52 17.74
CA VAL A 125 -4.78 8.18 17.26
C VAL A 125 -5.23 7.19 18.32
N ASN A 126 -6.05 6.21 17.92
CA ASN A 126 -6.56 5.18 18.83
C ASN A 126 -5.68 3.94 18.75
N ILE A 127 -5.07 3.61 19.86
CA ILE A 127 -4.24 2.42 19.95
C ILE A 127 -4.89 1.47 20.96
N LYS A 128 -5.13 0.24 20.53
CA LYS A 128 -5.69 -0.79 21.39
C LYS A 128 -4.71 -1.95 21.49
N SER A 129 -4.50 -2.40 22.69
CA SER A 129 -3.73 -3.62 22.91
C SER A 129 -4.58 -4.81 22.54
N ILE A 130 -3.99 -5.78 21.86
CA ILE A 130 -4.72 -6.94 21.37
C ILE A 130 -4.62 -8.13 22.31
N ASN A 131 -3.63 -8.17 23.15
CA ASN A 131 -3.42 -9.34 24.00
C ASN A 131 -4.49 -9.53 25.08
#